data_d076c3e3a7b64b34a092ca2d194b122f
#
_entry.id   d076c3e3a7b64b34a092ca2d194b122f
#
_cell.length_a   1.000
_cell.length_b   1.000
_cell.length_c   1.000
_cell.angle_alpha   90.00
_cell.angle_beta   90.00
_cell.angle_gamma   90.00
#
_symmetry.space_group_name_H-M   'P 1'
#
loop_
_entity.id
_entity.type
_entity.pdbx_description
1 polymer ?
#
loop_
_entity_poly.entity_id
_entity_poly.type
_entity_poly.pdbx_seq_one_letter_code
_entity_poly.pdbx_strand_id
1 'polypeptide(L)'
;VPSPDDTEATVARLTSMSSAEEPLTAGRDGLLSLLRNGQLPSRGAKAPQRERYQRIVAAAMELASEGGYDAVQMRAIADRAGVALGTVYRYFPSKNHMLVMGLLMVFEGMRSRFEDVAIPGDTPSERILFVLRKNTEVLEKDRPRYEALVRAFMFADASASAELDAFGALMTEMFAKTIGVEQISDDQLNAIRVIGDVWMSSLVSWVAGRISVDEVMAHLGLAVRLVFRRLGG
;
A
#
# COMPACT_ATOMS: atom_id res chain seq x y z
N VAL A 1 16.78 11.20 32.01
CA VAL A 1 15.55 11.97 31.86
C VAL A 1 15.87 13.03 30.80
N PRO A 2 15.19 13.09 29.64
CA PRO A 2 15.47 14.09 28.63
C PRO A 2 15.15 15.49 29.16
N SER A 3 15.91 16.48 28.69
CA SER A 3 15.76 17.89 29.09
C SER A 3 14.41 18.45 28.56
N PRO A 4 13.78 19.40 29.25
CA PRO A 4 12.58 20.08 28.76
C PRO A 4 12.76 20.70 27.38
N ASP A 5 13.95 21.18 27.04
CA ASP A 5 14.28 21.73 25.71
C ASP A 5 14.21 20.70 24.57
N ASP A 6 14.55 19.43 24.85
CA ASP A 6 14.44 18.36 23.84
C ASP A 6 12.98 17.99 23.54
N THR A 7 12.10 18.15 24.54
CA THR A 7 10.67 17.91 24.39
C THR A 7 9.99 19.01 23.58
N GLU A 8 10.34 20.29 23.83
CA GLU A 8 9.82 21.43 23.04
C GLU A 8 10.31 21.40 21.58
N ALA A 9 11.57 21.05 21.34
CA ALA A 9 12.11 20.89 20.00
C ALA A 9 11.44 19.74 19.23
N THR A 10 11.08 18.65 19.93
CA THR A 10 10.35 17.51 19.35
C THR A 10 8.91 17.88 19.03
N VAL A 11 8.22 18.60 19.93
CA VAL A 11 6.85 19.10 19.70
C VAL A 11 6.83 20.13 18.58
N ALA A 12 7.80 21.04 18.52
CA ALA A 12 7.90 22.01 17.44
C ALA A 12 8.16 21.36 16.07
N ARG A 13 8.98 20.29 16.02
CA ARG A 13 9.15 19.47 14.81
C ARG A 13 7.86 18.74 14.40
N LEU A 14 7.13 18.17 15.32
CA LEU A 14 5.85 17.51 15.04
C LEU A 14 4.78 18.51 14.59
N THR A 15 4.80 19.75 15.11
CA THR A 15 3.86 20.81 14.73
C THR A 15 4.22 21.39 13.35
N SER A 16 5.51 21.52 13.01
CA SER A 16 5.94 21.99 11.69
C SER A 16 5.69 20.96 10.56
N MET A 17 5.52 19.69 10.89
CA MET A 17 5.09 18.66 9.93
C MET A 17 3.57 18.66 9.68
N SER A 18 2.79 19.44 10.44
CA SER A 18 1.33 19.54 10.34
C SER A 18 0.82 20.64 9.39
N SER A 19 1.72 21.40 8.74
CA SER A 19 1.34 22.48 7.81
C SER A 19 1.74 22.17 6.37
N ALA A 20 1.27 21.04 5.82
CA ALA A 20 1.43 20.73 4.39
C ALA A 20 0.06 20.51 3.74
N GLU A 21 -0.37 21.52 3.01
CA GLU A 21 -1.43 21.47 2.00
C GLU A 21 -1.01 20.61 0.80
N GLU A 22 -0.77 19.27 0.95
CA GLU A 22 -0.50 18.42 -0.21
C GLU A 22 -0.74 16.92 0.03
N PRO A 23 -1.97 16.41 0.24
CA PRO A 23 -2.13 14.95 0.32
C PRO A 23 -2.43 14.25 -1.01
N LEU A 24 -3.04 14.92 -1.99
CA LEU A 24 -3.44 14.29 -3.26
C LEU A 24 -2.37 14.36 -4.36
N THR A 25 -1.53 15.37 -4.33
CA THR A 25 -0.38 15.52 -5.23
C THR A 25 0.81 14.67 -4.80
N ALA A 26 1.02 14.46 -3.50
CA ALA A 26 2.15 13.71 -2.96
C ALA A 26 2.22 12.25 -3.45
N GLY A 27 1.08 11.59 -3.66
CA GLY A 27 1.07 10.22 -4.16
C GLY A 27 1.36 10.10 -5.64
N ARG A 28 0.84 11.03 -6.41
CA ARG A 28 1.18 11.12 -7.83
C ARG A 28 2.65 11.49 -8.00
N ASP A 29 3.17 12.37 -7.16
CA ASP A 29 4.57 12.79 -7.15
C ASP A 29 5.48 11.70 -6.58
N GLY A 30 5.05 10.91 -5.60
CA GLY A 30 5.73 9.71 -5.12
C GLY A 30 5.87 8.67 -6.23
N LEU A 31 4.76 8.33 -6.91
CA LEU A 31 4.77 7.43 -8.06
C LEU A 31 5.63 8.00 -9.22
N LEU A 32 5.55 9.31 -9.49
CA LEU A 32 6.39 9.98 -10.47
C LEU A 32 7.85 10.06 -10.03
N SER A 33 8.13 10.10 -8.73
CA SER A 33 9.48 10.02 -8.17
C SER A 33 10.07 8.63 -8.35
N LEU A 34 9.31 7.57 -8.09
CA LEU A 34 9.71 6.18 -8.37
C LEU A 34 9.99 5.95 -9.85
N LEU A 35 9.18 6.58 -10.74
CA LEU A 35 9.40 6.57 -12.18
C LEU A 35 10.69 7.34 -12.58
N ARG A 36 10.97 8.48 -11.93
CA ARG A 36 12.16 9.31 -12.19
C ARG A 36 13.45 8.67 -11.68
N ASN A 37 13.38 7.99 -10.54
CA ASN A 37 14.53 7.32 -9.91
C ASN A 37 14.87 5.96 -10.54
N GLY A 38 14.17 5.57 -11.62
CA GLY A 38 14.43 4.33 -12.35
C GLY A 38 13.95 3.06 -11.64
N GLN A 39 13.21 3.19 -10.56
CA GLN A 39 12.62 2.07 -9.82
C GLN A 39 11.40 1.50 -10.53
N LEU A 40 10.66 2.35 -11.27
CA LEU A 40 9.69 1.90 -12.27
C LEU A 40 10.20 2.27 -13.67
N PRO A 41 9.98 1.42 -14.69
CA PRO A 41 10.28 1.82 -16.06
C PRO A 41 9.42 3.03 -16.42
N SER A 42 10.06 4.16 -16.73
CA SER A 42 9.36 5.37 -17.17
C SER A 42 8.45 5.05 -18.36
N ARG A 43 7.39 5.87 -18.56
CA ARG A 43 6.55 5.78 -19.79
C ARG A 43 7.38 5.83 -21.08
N GLY A 44 8.58 6.43 -21.05
CA GLY A 44 9.54 6.49 -22.14
C GLY A 44 10.55 5.32 -22.17
N ALA A 45 10.51 4.37 -21.22
CA ALA A 45 11.40 3.21 -21.24
C ALA A 45 11.14 2.35 -22.48
N LYS A 46 12.24 1.86 -23.10
CA LYS A 46 12.13 0.96 -24.26
C LYS A 46 11.38 -0.30 -23.90
N ALA A 47 10.56 -0.82 -24.85
CA ALA A 47 9.75 -2.02 -24.64
C ALA A 47 10.52 -3.18 -23.97
N PRO A 48 11.76 -3.54 -24.38
CA PRO A 48 12.53 -4.62 -23.75
C PRO A 48 12.85 -4.37 -22.26
N GLN A 49 12.96 -3.12 -21.83
CA GLN A 49 13.23 -2.78 -20.43
C GLN A 49 11.98 -2.97 -19.58
N ARG A 50 10.80 -2.58 -20.10
CA ARG A 50 9.50 -2.79 -19.42
C ARG A 50 9.18 -4.27 -19.30
N GLU A 51 9.35 -5.05 -20.37
CA GLU A 51 9.14 -6.50 -20.37
C GLU A 51 10.05 -7.20 -19.35
N ARG A 52 11.31 -6.79 -19.27
CA ARG A 52 12.26 -7.35 -18.29
C ARG A 52 11.84 -7.03 -16.86
N TYR A 53 11.46 -5.79 -16.58
CA TYR A 53 10.94 -5.38 -15.28
C TYR A 53 9.71 -6.23 -14.89
N GLN A 54 8.73 -6.35 -15.82
CA GLN A 54 7.52 -7.13 -15.59
C GLN A 54 7.83 -8.61 -15.31
N ARG A 55 8.75 -9.23 -16.04
CA ARG A 55 9.17 -10.61 -15.79
C ARG A 55 9.80 -10.78 -14.42
N ILE A 56 10.63 -9.83 -13.96
CA ILE A 56 11.26 -9.88 -12.64
C ILE A 56 10.17 -9.80 -11.55
N VAL A 57 9.23 -8.88 -11.65
CA VAL A 57 8.14 -8.74 -10.68
C VAL A 57 7.24 -9.97 -10.71
N ALA A 58 6.84 -10.47 -11.89
CA ALA A 58 6.03 -11.67 -12.03
C ALA A 58 6.70 -12.88 -11.35
N ALA A 59 8.00 -13.10 -11.59
CA ALA A 59 8.76 -14.17 -10.97
C ALA A 59 8.77 -14.07 -9.43
N ALA A 60 8.90 -12.86 -8.88
CA ALA A 60 8.82 -12.65 -7.43
C ALA A 60 7.43 -12.95 -6.86
N MET A 61 6.37 -12.56 -7.58
CA MET A 61 4.99 -12.82 -7.16
C MET A 61 4.64 -14.32 -7.22
N GLU A 62 5.14 -15.04 -8.23
CA GLU A 62 4.99 -16.49 -8.33
C GLU A 62 5.69 -17.21 -7.17
N LEU A 63 6.94 -16.85 -6.87
CA LEU A 63 7.67 -17.38 -5.73
C LEU A 63 6.96 -17.10 -4.40
N ALA A 64 6.40 -15.91 -4.25
CA ALA A 64 5.60 -15.54 -3.08
C ALA A 64 4.34 -16.41 -2.94
N SER A 65 3.66 -16.73 -4.06
CA SER A 65 2.48 -17.61 -4.05
C SER A 65 2.84 -19.06 -3.71
N GLU A 66 4.01 -19.54 -4.16
CA GLU A 66 4.45 -20.91 -3.95
C GLU A 66 4.92 -21.18 -2.51
N GLY A 67 5.62 -20.23 -1.88
CA GLY A 67 6.27 -20.47 -0.60
C GLY A 67 6.41 -19.26 0.31
N GLY A 68 5.57 -18.22 0.13
CA GLY A 68 5.54 -17.04 0.98
C GLY A 68 6.83 -16.21 0.92
N TYR A 69 7.04 -15.43 1.97
CA TYR A 69 8.17 -14.50 2.05
C TYR A 69 9.55 -15.19 1.94
N ASP A 70 9.70 -16.39 2.48
CA ASP A 70 11.00 -17.07 2.54
C ASP A 70 11.40 -17.68 1.20
N ALA A 71 10.44 -18.01 0.33
CA ALA A 71 10.69 -18.46 -1.04
C ALA A 71 11.19 -17.33 -1.95
N VAL A 72 10.87 -16.07 -1.63
CA VAL A 72 11.30 -14.92 -2.41
C VAL A 72 12.76 -14.61 -2.11
N GLN A 73 13.65 -15.12 -2.95
CA GLN A 73 15.09 -14.88 -2.88
C GLN A 73 15.57 -14.26 -4.19
N MET A 74 16.47 -13.26 -4.10
CA MET A 74 16.95 -12.50 -5.27
C MET A 74 17.53 -13.40 -6.37
N ARG A 75 18.21 -14.49 -5.98
CA ARG A 75 18.75 -15.47 -6.92
C ARG A 75 17.65 -16.30 -7.58
N ALA A 76 16.70 -16.80 -6.83
CA ALA A 76 15.55 -17.54 -7.36
C ALA A 76 14.73 -16.69 -8.33
N ILE A 77 14.57 -15.40 -8.03
CA ILE A 77 13.90 -14.44 -8.93
C ILE A 77 14.70 -14.29 -10.24
N ALA A 78 16.02 -14.12 -10.16
CA ALA A 78 16.87 -13.99 -11.34
C ALA A 78 16.77 -15.23 -12.25
N ASP A 79 16.86 -16.42 -11.65
CA ASP A 79 16.77 -17.69 -12.36
C ASP A 79 15.40 -17.86 -13.03
N ARG A 80 14.29 -17.58 -12.31
CA ARG A 80 12.93 -17.69 -12.84
C ARG A 80 12.63 -16.65 -13.92
N ALA A 81 13.09 -15.42 -13.75
CA ALA A 81 12.89 -14.34 -14.72
C ALA A 81 13.80 -14.47 -15.96
N GLY A 82 14.76 -15.39 -15.96
CA GLY A 82 15.74 -15.56 -17.04
C GLY A 82 16.64 -14.34 -17.20
N VAL A 83 17.13 -13.77 -16.08
CA VAL A 83 18.03 -12.60 -16.10
C VAL A 83 19.23 -12.81 -15.17
N ALA A 84 20.30 -12.05 -15.40
CA ALA A 84 21.43 -12.07 -14.47
C ALA A 84 21.03 -11.46 -13.12
N LEU A 85 21.56 -12.00 -12.00
CA LEU A 85 21.32 -11.53 -10.64
C LEU A 85 21.60 -10.01 -10.48
N GLY A 86 22.69 -9.51 -11.09
CA GLY A 86 23.01 -8.08 -11.11
C GLY A 86 21.95 -7.22 -11.81
N THR A 87 21.18 -7.82 -12.73
CA THR A 87 20.05 -7.13 -13.37
C THR A 87 18.89 -6.95 -12.37
N VAL A 88 18.63 -7.96 -11.54
CA VAL A 88 17.59 -7.86 -10.49
C VAL A 88 17.96 -6.76 -9.50
N TYR A 89 19.20 -6.76 -8.98
CA TYR A 89 19.67 -5.74 -8.04
C TYR A 89 19.68 -4.31 -8.60
N ARG A 90 19.80 -4.15 -9.91
CA ARG A 90 19.70 -2.83 -10.55
C ARG A 90 18.30 -2.24 -10.47
N TYR A 91 17.24 -3.08 -10.47
CA TYR A 91 15.85 -2.64 -10.35
C TYR A 91 15.39 -2.58 -8.89
N PHE A 92 15.83 -3.53 -8.07
CA PHE A 92 15.36 -3.71 -6.70
C PHE A 92 16.56 -3.95 -5.78
N PRO A 93 16.89 -3.00 -4.90
CA PRO A 93 18.02 -3.14 -3.97
C PRO A 93 17.91 -4.35 -3.04
N SER A 94 16.68 -4.73 -2.67
CA SER A 94 16.40 -5.88 -1.81
C SER A 94 15.07 -6.54 -2.16
N LYS A 95 14.82 -7.72 -1.58
CA LYS A 95 13.53 -8.39 -1.72
C LYS A 95 12.38 -7.60 -1.06
N ASN A 96 12.66 -6.84 -0.01
CA ASN A 96 11.64 -6.00 0.63
C ASN A 96 11.17 -4.90 -0.32
N HIS A 97 12.08 -4.16 -0.98
CA HIS A 97 11.70 -3.18 -2.00
C HIS A 97 10.83 -3.81 -3.10
N MET A 98 11.23 -4.98 -3.58
CA MET A 98 10.49 -5.69 -4.62
C MET A 98 9.09 -6.09 -4.16
N LEU A 99 8.95 -6.62 -2.95
CA LEU A 99 7.66 -7.03 -2.40
C LEU A 99 6.78 -5.84 -2.06
N VAL A 100 7.33 -4.73 -1.54
CA VAL A 100 6.57 -3.48 -1.32
C VAL A 100 6.09 -2.91 -2.66
N MET A 101 6.92 -2.93 -3.71
CA MET A 101 6.48 -2.59 -5.06
C MET A 101 5.39 -3.53 -5.58
N GLY A 102 5.50 -4.82 -5.29
CA GLY A 102 4.47 -5.80 -5.61
C GLY A 102 3.13 -5.47 -4.93
N LEU A 103 3.17 -5.08 -3.64
CA LEU A 103 2.00 -4.63 -2.90
C LEU A 103 1.37 -3.39 -3.56
N LEU A 104 2.19 -2.38 -3.88
CA LEU A 104 1.74 -1.17 -4.58
C LEU A 104 1.05 -1.51 -5.91
N MET A 105 1.62 -2.41 -6.71
CA MET A 105 1.03 -2.84 -7.99
C MET A 105 -0.30 -3.59 -7.79
N VAL A 106 -0.43 -4.41 -6.75
CA VAL A 106 -1.68 -5.09 -6.41
C VAL A 106 -2.77 -4.07 -6.08
N PHE A 107 -2.47 -3.09 -5.24
CA PHE A 107 -3.43 -2.07 -4.84
C PHE A 107 -3.78 -1.11 -5.98
N GLU A 108 -2.83 -0.79 -6.86
CA GLU A 108 -3.11 -0.05 -8.10
C GLU A 108 -4.06 -0.82 -9.01
N GLY A 109 -3.87 -2.13 -9.15
CA GLY A 109 -4.80 -3.01 -9.86
C GLY A 109 -6.19 -3.08 -9.20
N MET A 110 -6.26 -3.02 -7.87
CA MET A 110 -7.53 -2.95 -7.14
C MET A 110 -8.22 -1.61 -7.37
N ARG A 111 -7.48 -0.48 -7.29
CA ARG A 111 -7.99 0.86 -7.58
C ARG A 111 -8.58 0.93 -8.99
N SER A 112 -7.84 0.45 -9.98
CA SER A 112 -8.27 0.47 -11.38
C SER A 112 -9.57 -0.30 -11.64
N ARG A 113 -9.86 -1.35 -10.86
CA ARG A 113 -11.13 -2.12 -10.97
C ARG A 113 -12.35 -1.29 -10.60
N PHE A 114 -12.18 -0.27 -9.76
CA PHE A 114 -13.25 0.62 -9.33
C PHE A 114 -13.25 1.97 -10.07
N GLU A 115 -12.40 2.13 -11.09
CA GLU A 115 -12.22 3.43 -11.76
C GLU A 115 -13.49 3.87 -12.51
N ASP A 116 -14.13 2.93 -13.21
CA ASP A 116 -15.32 3.18 -14.03
C ASP A 116 -16.57 2.47 -13.51
N VAL A 117 -16.54 1.97 -12.27
CA VAL A 117 -17.64 1.21 -11.68
C VAL A 117 -18.32 2.04 -10.59
N ALA A 118 -19.64 2.13 -10.64
CA ALA A 118 -20.41 2.69 -9.53
C ALA A 118 -20.24 1.79 -8.29
N ILE A 119 -19.67 2.35 -7.22
CA ILE A 119 -19.46 1.63 -5.96
C ILE A 119 -20.80 1.56 -5.21
N PRO A 120 -21.32 0.35 -4.92
CA PRO A 120 -22.60 0.19 -4.20
C PRO A 120 -22.54 0.78 -2.79
N GLY A 121 -23.64 1.40 -2.37
CA GLY A 121 -23.85 1.96 -1.04
C GLY A 121 -24.44 3.36 -1.08
N ASP A 122 -25.43 3.60 -0.22
CA ASP A 122 -26.12 4.90 -0.11
C ASP A 122 -25.28 5.90 0.68
N THR A 123 -24.45 5.42 1.61
CA THR A 123 -23.59 6.22 2.46
C THR A 123 -22.10 6.04 2.13
N PRO A 124 -21.23 7.03 2.43
CA PRO A 124 -19.78 6.88 2.33
C PRO A 124 -19.27 5.66 3.11
N SER A 125 -19.82 5.39 4.28
CA SER A 125 -19.47 4.23 5.12
C SER A 125 -19.71 2.90 4.40
N GLU A 126 -20.85 2.74 3.75
CA GLU A 126 -21.22 1.53 3.02
C GLU A 126 -20.30 1.32 1.81
N ARG A 127 -20.03 2.38 1.06
CA ARG A 127 -19.12 2.32 -0.09
C ARG A 127 -17.70 1.92 0.31
N ILE A 128 -17.17 2.50 1.40
CA ILE A 128 -15.84 2.11 1.94
C ILE A 128 -15.84 0.65 2.37
N LEU A 129 -16.86 0.19 3.11
CA LEU A 129 -16.94 -1.20 3.54
C LEU A 129 -17.04 -2.17 2.37
N PHE A 130 -17.76 -1.79 1.30
CA PHE A 130 -17.80 -2.58 0.08
C PHE A 130 -16.42 -2.74 -0.56
N VAL A 131 -15.67 -1.64 -0.74
CA VAL A 131 -14.32 -1.66 -1.33
C VAL A 131 -13.35 -2.46 -0.46
N LEU A 132 -13.36 -2.25 0.87
CA LEU A 132 -12.53 -3.00 1.81
C LEU A 132 -12.82 -4.50 1.76
N ARG A 133 -14.09 -4.89 1.71
CA ARG A 133 -14.49 -6.29 1.57
C ARG A 133 -13.96 -6.90 0.28
N LYS A 134 -14.17 -6.21 -0.85
CA LYS A 134 -13.70 -6.70 -2.16
C LYS A 134 -12.19 -6.84 -2.22
N ASN A 135 -11.46 -5.91 -1.63
CA ASN A 135 -10.01 -5.99 -1.54
C ASN A 135 -9.57 -7.16 -0.63
N THR A 136 -10.21 -7.34 0.53
CA THR A 136 -9.88 -8.44 1.44
C THR A 136 -10.17 -9.82 0.82
N GLU A 137 -11.28 -9.97 0.07
CA GLU A 137 -11.60 -11.19 -0.70
C GLU A 137 -10.51 -11.53 -1.74
N VAL A 138 -9.87 -10.53 -2.34
CA VAL A 138 -8.75 -10.76 -3.26
C VAL A 138 -7.51 -11.26 -2.51
N LEU A 139 -7.22 -10.70 -1.34
CA LEU A 139 -6.08 -11.11 -0.52
C LEU A 139 -6.21 -12.58 -0.05
N GLU A 140 -7.42 -13.03 0.26
CA GLU A 140 -7.68 -14.38 0.74
C GLU A 140 -7.37 -15.45 -0.32
N LYS A 141 -7.52 -15.13 -1.61
CA LYS A 141 -7.33 -16.09 -2.72
C LYS A 141 -5.89 -16.59 -2.86
N ASP A 142 -4.91 -15.82 -2.38
CA ASP A 142 -3.49 -16.18 -2.46
C ASP A 142 -2.77 -15.76 -1.18
N ARG A 143 -3.18 -16.38 -0.08
CA ARG A 143 -2.68 -16.06 1.25
C ARG A 143 -1.15 -16.06 1.36
N PRO A 144 -0.39 -17.04 0.79
CA PRO A 144 1.07 -17.02 0.89
C PRO A 144 1.70 -15.77 0.25
N ARG A 145 1.19 -15.36 -0.91
CA ARG A 145 1.64 -14.12 -1.57
C ARG A 145 1.39 -12.90 -0.70
N TYR A 146 0.17 -12.74 -0.19
CA TYR A 146 -0.18 -11.55 0.58
C TYR A 146 0.48 -11.52 1.95
N GLU A 147 0.74 -12.68 2.57
CA GLU A 147 1.62 -12.78 3.74
C GLU A 147 3.01 -12.20 3.43
N ALA A 148 3.62 -12.62 2.32
CA ALA A 148 4.92 -12.11 1.91
C ALA A 148 4.93 -10.59 1.70
N LEU A 149 3.89 -10.05 1.04
CA LEU A 149 3.74 -8.62 0.76
C LEU A 149 3.54 -7.81 2.05
N VAL A 150 2.62 -8.23 2.92
CA VAL A 150 2.35 -7.57 4.19
C VAL A 150 3.57 -7.64 5.11
N ARG A 151 4.25 -8.80 5.17
CA ARG A 151 5.49 -8.96 5.93
C ARG A 151 6.58 -8.01 5.44
N ALA A 152 6.80 -7.91 4.14
CA ALA A 152 7.78 -6.98 3.56
C ALA A 152 7.45 -5.51 3.88
N PHE A 153 6.17 -5.14 3.81
CA PHE A 153 5.69 -3.80 4.18
C PHE A 153 5.98 -3.48 5.65
N MET A 154 5.72 -4.41 6.57
CA MET A 154 5.99 -4.22 8.01
C MET A 154 7.47 -4.07 8.35
N PHE A 155 8.34 -4.75 7.61
CA PHE A 155 9.80 -4.71 7.82
C PHE A 155 10.51 -3.78 6.84
N ALA A 156 9.75 -2.94 6.11
CA ALA A 156 10.32 -1.90 5.27
C ALA A 156 10.96 -0.82 6.16
N ASP A 157 12.18 -0.48 5.85
CA ASP A 157 12.95 0.56 6.52
C ASP A 157 12.93 1.89 5.74
N ALA A 158 13.65 2.87 6.22
CA ALA A 158 13.74 4.19 5.60
C ALA A 158 14.23 4.16 4.14
N SER A 159 14.87 3.07 3.68
CA SER A 159 15.31 2.92 2.30
C SER A 159 14.16 2.68 1.31
N ALA A 160 13.00 2.23 1.82
CA ALA A 160 11.77 2.02 1.06
C ALA A 160 10.72 3.14 1.30
N SER A 161 11.14 4.29 1.86
CA SER A 161 10.21 5.39 2.20
C SER A 161 9.39 5.87 1.00
N ALA A 162 10.00 5.97 -0.18
CA ALA A 162 9.30 6.42 -1.39
C ALA A 162 8.16 5.46 -1.80
N GLU A 163 8.37 4.16 -1.67
CA GLU A 163 7.36 3.14 -1.95
C GLU A 163 6.23 3.17 -0.90
N LEU A 164 6.59 3.36 0.38
CA LEU A 164 5.62 3.49 1.47
C LEU A 164 4.75 4.74 1.32
N ASP A 165 5.36 5.88 0.97
CA ASP A 165 4.66 7.14 0.72
C ASP A 165 3.71 7.00 -0.48
N ALA A 166 4.17 6.36 -1.56
CA ALA A 166 3.35 6.08 -2.74
C ALA A 166 2.16 5.18 -2.40
N PHE A 167 2.36 4.18 -1.52
CA PHE A 167 1.28 3.30 -1.05
C PHE A 167 0.25 4.08 -0.23
N GLY A 168 0.69 4.91 0.72
CA GLY A 168 -0.20 5.73 1.55
C GLY A 168 -1.07 6.68 0.72
N ALA A 169 -0.48 7.27 -0.30
CA ALA A 169 -1.18 8.17 -1.19
C ALA A 169 -2.16 7.45 -2.13
N LEU A 170 -1.79 6.28 -2.66
CA LEU A 170 -2.68 5.42 -3.43
C LEU A 170 -3.91 5.01 -2.62
N MET A 171 -3.71 4.65 -1.34
CA MET A 171 -4.80 4.33 -0.41
C MET A 171 -5.71 5.54 -0.19
N THR A 172 -5.12 6.72 0.03
CA THR A 172 -5.87 7.97 0.19
C THR A 172 -6.73 8.29 -1.03
N GLU A 173 -6.15 8.22 -2.23
CA GLU A 173 -6.87 8.45 -3.49
C GLU A 173 -8.01 7.45 -3.70
N MET A 174 -7.77 6.16 -3.45
CA MET A 174 -8.78 5.11 -3.58
C MET A 174 -9.98 5.37 -2.67
N PHE A 175 -9.74 5.73 -1.39
CA PHE A 175 -10.84 6.01 -0.46
C PHE A 175 -11.51 7.36 -0.71
N ALA A 176 -10.78 8.40 -1.13
CA ALA A 176 -11.35 9.68 -1.52
C ALA A 176 -12.40 9.51 -2.62
N LYS A 177 -12.02 8.78 -3.66
CA LYS A 177 -12.93 8.46 -4.76
C LYS A 177 -14.13 7.62 -4.29
N THR A 178 -13.92 6.69 -3.37
CA THR A 178 -14.97 5.84 -2.79
C THR A 178 -15.98 6.65 -1.99
N ILE A 179 -15.54 7.67 -1.26
CA ILE A 179 -16.44 8.61 -0.53
C ILE A 179 -17.27 9.42 -1.51
N GLY A 180 -16.76 9.68 -2.71
CA GLY A 180 -17.47 10.43 -3.75
C GLY A 180 -17.43 11.94 -3.55
N VAL A 181 -16.34 12.47 -2.99
CA VAL A 181 -16.11 13.90 -2.81
C VAL A 181 -15.05 14.40 -3.79
N GLU A 182 -15.25 15.59 -4.35
CA GLU A 182 -14.27 16.23 -5.23
C GLU A 182 -13.07 16.79 -4.44
N GLN A 183 -13.34 17.27 -3.23
CA GLN A 183 -12.32 17.77 -2.31
C GLN A 183 -12.49 17.09 -0.96
N ILE A 184 -11.41 16.49 -0.49
CA ILE A 184 -11.35 15.82 0.80
C ILE A 184 -11.07 16.85 1.89
N SER A 185 -11.87 16.87 2.97
CA SER A 185 -11.59 17.66 4.16
C SER A 185 -10.49 16.98 5.00
N ASP A 186 -9.84 17.76 5.88
CA ASP A 186 -8.84 17.22 6.81
C ASP A 186 -9.43 16.12 7.71
N ASP A 187 -10.67 16.27 8.14
CA ASP A 187 -11.36 15.27 8.95
C ASP A 187 -11.61 13.98 8.17
N GLN A 188 -12.00 14.08 6.90
CA GLN A 188 -12.15 12.90 6.03
C GLN A 188 -10.80 12.23 5.74
N LEU A 189 -9.74 13.01 5.53
CA LEU A 189 -8.39 12.49 5.35
C LEU A 189 -7.91 11.75 6.59
N ASN A 190 -8.12 12.31 7.78
CA ASN A 190 -7.78 11.67 9.05
C ASN A 190 -8.61 10.40 9.26
N ALA A 191 -9.90 10.40 8.89
CA ALA A 191 -10.75 9.23 8.90
C ALA A 191 -10.20 8.09 8.03
N ILE A 192 -9.80 8.41 6.80
CA ILE A 192 -9.18 7.46 5.87
C ILE A 192 -7.91 6.86 6.45
N ARG A 193 -7.05 7.69 7.04
CA ARG A 193 -5.81 7.23 7.68
C ARG A 193 -6.10 6.23 8.80
N VAL A 194 -7.01 6.57 9.72
CA VAL A 194 -7.39 5.67 10.82
C VAL A 194 -7.94 4.35 10.30
N ILE A 195 -8.80 4.37 9.27
CA ILE A 195 -9.34 3.16 8.66
C ILE A 195 -8.20 2.33 8.01
N GLY A 196 -7.27 2.97 7.34
CA GLY A 196 -6.08 2.33 6.76
C GLY A 196 -5.21 1.65 7.81
N ASP A 197 -4.96 2.32 8.95
CA ASP A 197 -4.19 1.78 10.08
C ASP A 197 -4.88 0.55 10.70
N VAL A 198 -6.20 0.62 10.91
CA VAL A 198 -6.99 -0.52 11.41
C VAL A 198 -6.97 -1.68 10.42
N TRP A 199 -7.08 -1.39 9.12
CA TRP A 199 -7.00 -2.43 8.09
C TRP A 199 -5.63 -3.10 8.08
N MET A 200 -4.56 -2.33 8.03
CA MET A 200 -3.19 -2.88 8.04
C MET A 200 -2.94 -3.72 9.29
N SER A 201 -3.30 -3.23 10.48
CA SER A 201 -3.16 -3.98 11.74
C SER A 201 -3.96 -5.28 11.73
N SER A 202 -5.17 -5.27 11.18
CA SER A 202 -6.01 -6.46 11.03
C SER A 202 -5.42 -7.44 10.01
N LEU A 203 -4.87 -6.97 8.89
CA LEU A 203 -4.17 -7.82 7.90
C LEU A 203 -2.94 -8.49 8.51
N VAL A 204 -2.16 -7.78 9.33
CA VAL A 204 -1.04 -8.35 10.07
C VAL A 204 -1.49 -9.50 10.97
N SER A 205 -2.60 -9.31 11.69
CA SER A 205 -3.16 -10.34 12.56
C SER A 205 -3.69 -11.53 11.77
N TRP A 206 -4.30 -11.28 10.61
CA TRP A 206 -4.77 -12.32 9.70
C TRP A 206 -3.63 -13.13 9.09
N VAL A 207 -2.58 -12.51 8.55
CA VAL A 207 -1.43 -13.24 7.97
C VAL A 207 -0.71 -14.05 9.03
N ALA A 208 -0.67 -13.56 10.29
CA ALA A 208 -0.13 -14.28 11.43
C ALA A 208 -1.04 -15.46 11.92
N GLY A 209 -2.21 -15.66 11.29
CA GLY A 209 -3.16 -16.71 11.65
C GLY A 209 -3.90 -16.49 12.97
N ARG A 210 -3.87 -15.24 13.51
CA ARG A 210 -4.51 -14.91 14.79
C ARG A 210 -6.00 -14.61 14.68
N ILE A 211 -6.43 -14.12 13.53
CA ILE A 211 -7.83 -13.79 13.24
C ILE A 211 -8.22 -14.29 11.85
N SER A 212 -9.52 -14.52 11.66
CA SER A 212 -10.14 -14.86 10.37
C SER A 212 -10.40 -13.59 9.52
N VAL A 213 -10.73 -13.80 8.23
CA VAL A 213 -11.18 -12.71 7.34
C VAL A 213 -12.46 -12.06 7.85
N ASP A 214 -13.39 -12.83 8.42
CA ASP A 214 -14.61 -12.29 8.99
C ASP A 214 -14.33 -11.36 10.18
N GLU A 215 -13.35 -11.69 11.01
CA GLU A 215 -12.90 -10.84 12.10
C GLU A 215 -12.20 -9.57 11.58
N VAL A 216 -11.41 -9.66 10.50
CA VAL A 216 -10.87 -8.46 9.82
C VAL A 216 -12.02 -7.55 9.40
N MET A 217 -13.07 -8.09 8.76
CA MET A 217 -14.22 -7.32 8.32
C MET A 217 -15.06 -6.76 9.47
N ALA A 218 -15.15 -7.48 10.60
CA ALA A 218 -15.81 -7.00 11.81
C ALA A 218 -15.08 -5.79 12.41
N HIS A 219 -13.75 -5.85 12.51
CA HIS A 219 -12.92 -4.73 12.98
C HIS A 219 -13.07 -3.50 12.08
N LEU A 220 -13.01 -3.70 10.77
CA LEU A 220 -13.19 -2.62 9.80
C LEU A 220 -14.59 -2.01 9.87
N GLY A 221 -15.63 -2.85 9.97
CA GLY A 221 -17.00 -2.39 10.13
C GLY A 221 -17.20 -1.54 11.38
N LEU A 222 -16.54 -1.90 12.48
CA LEU A 222 -16.58 -1.10 13.71
C LEU A 222 -15.84 0.23 13.52
N ALA A 223 -14.61 0.21 12.98
CA ALA A 223 -13.80 1.40 12.75
C ALA A 223 -14.54 2.41 11.83
N VAL A 224 -15.05 1.95 10.69
CA VAL A 224 -15.77 2.79 9.73
C VAL A 224 -17.00 3.43 10.39
N ARG A 225 -17.82 2.65 11.11
CA ARG A 225 -19.00 3.21 11.81
C ARG A 225 -18.63 4.26 12.87
N LEU A 226 -17.59 4.02 13.65
CA LEU A 226 -17.17 4.96 14.70
C LEU A 226 -16.61 6.25 14.11
N VAL A 227 -15.83 6.17 13.05
CA VAL A 227 -15.19 7.31 12.41
C VAL A 227 -16.23 8.14 11.65
N PHE A 228 -17.07 7.52 10.81
CA PHE A 228 -18.05 8.26 10.00
C PHE A 228 -19.23 8.79 10.78
N ARG A 229 -19.59 8.18 11.93
CA ARG A 229 -20.64 8.75 12.81
C ARG A 229 -20.29 10.16 13.29
N ARG A 230 -19.03 10.52 13.36
CA ARG A 230 -18.53 11.85 13.72
C ARG A 230 -18.57 12.84 12.56
N LEU A 231 -18.57 12.35 11.32
CA LEU A 231 -18.55 13.14 10.10
C LEU A 231 -19.95 13.42 9.53
N GLY A 232 -21.03 13.01 10.22
CA GLY A 232 -22.39 13.28 9.80
C GLY A 232 -22.90 12.37 8.68
N GLY A 233 -22.30 11.18 8.55
CA GLY A 233 -22.67 10.15 7.57
C GLY A 233 -23.54 9.05 8.16
#